data_5d1f4dff4a45e803864092ba211a314e
#
_entry.id   5d1f4dff4a45e803864092ba211a314e
#
_cell.length_a   1.000
_cell.length_b   1.000
_cell.length_c   1.000
_cell.angle_alpha   90.00
_cell.angle_beta   90.00
_cell.angle_gamma   90.00
#
_symmetry.space_group_name_H-M   'P 1'
#
loop_
_entity.id
_entity.type
_entity.pdbx_description
1 polymer ?
#
loop_
_entity_poly.entity_id
_entity_poly.type
_entity_poly.pdbx_seq_one_letter_code
_entity_poly.pdbx_strand_id
1 'polypeptide(L)'
;MSKFKSGLDIEIDKKRLNSKQRILKYFNANENDWNDYQWHLKKIVKDSKTLSDLVFLSNTEKEALEISTKCKIPFQITPYYLSLFDYTGKNNFDKAVRAMVIPSKKYCVNVYKNKLQNTDMDFMGEKSTSPIEGITRRYPHIVILKPFNSCPQICVYCQRNWEIKNIDNTIFSKNIMVNAIKWIKENKNISEVLVTGGDPLTLNNKNIGFVINELAKISHIERIRIGTRVLVTLPMRINDEFIEILKNNNVPGKRELCIITHFEHFSEINKEVIEAVSKIRKAGISIYNQQVFTYYNSFRYETSYLRKMLKLIGIDPYYTFNTKGKDETIDFRVPIARIEQERKEEARFLPGIVRTDEPVFNLPKLGKSHLRAWQDHEPIMVIGTGERVYRFFPWESKVTLVEDYLYKDLPIYNYLKRIQADGENPDDYKSIWYYF
;
A
#
# COMPACT_ATOMS: atom_id res chain seq x y z
N MET A 1 2.52 21.91 -10.68
CA MET A 1 3.24 21.22 -9.57
C MET A 1 3.66 22.15 -8.44
N SER A 2 3.84 23.44 -8.65
CA SER A 2 4.22 24.42 -7.59
C SER A 2 3.19 24.56 -6.46
N LYS A 3 1.95 24.16 -6.69
CA LYS A 3 0.88 24.18 -5.67
C LYS A 3 0.98 23.08 -4.60
N PHE A 4 1.76 22.00 -4.88
CA PHE A 4 1.86 20.86 -3.97
C PHE A 4 2.93 21.10 -2.90
N LYS A 5 2.58 20.77 -1.66
CA LYS A 5 3.45 20.85 -0.49
C LYS A 5 3.63 19.43 0.08
N SER A 6 4.86 18.92 0.05
CA SER A 6 5.17 17.64 0.68
C SER A 6 5.34 17.78 2.19
N GLY A 7 5.54 16.68 2.91
CA GLY A 7 5.89 16.73 4.34
C GLY A 7 7.23 17.39 4.64
N LEU A 8 8.00 17.77 3.61
CA LEU A 8 9.25 18.55 3.74
C LEU A 8 9.03 20.07 3.69
N ASP A 9 7.84 20.54 3.31
CA ASP A 9 7.49 21.95 3.35
C ASP A 9 7.50 22.44 4.80
N ILE A 10 8.09 23.61 5.03
CA ILE A 10 8.31 24.17 6.38
C ILE A 10 7.00 24.28 7.17
N GLU A 11 5.92 24.72 6.51
CA GLU A 11 4.61 24.89 7.16
C GLU A 11 4.00 23.52 7.54
N ILE A 12 4.11 22.53 6.64
CA ILE A 12 3.61 21.17 6.88
C ILE A 12 4.43 20.47 7.96
N ASP A 13 5.77 20.56 7.90
CA ASP A 13 6.65 19.99 8.93
C ASP A 13 6.38 20.58 10.32
N LYS A 14 6.17 21.91 10.41
CA LYS A 14 5.80 22.57 11.67
C LYS A 14 4.47 22.02 12.24
N LYS A 15 3.46 21.85 11.39
CA LYS A 15 2.17 21.26 11.81
C LYS A 15 2.36 19.82 12.31
N ARG A 16 3.14 19.02 11.59
CA ARG A 16 3.47 17.64 11.97
C ARG A 16 4.21 17.58 13.32
N LEU A 17 5.19 18.46 13.54
CA LEU A 17 5.90 18.54 14.82
C LEU A 17 4.98 18.92 15.99
N ASN A 18 4.03 19.82 15.78
CA ASN A 18 3.02 20.14 16.78
C ASN A 18 2.12 18.92 17.10
N SER A 19 1.70 18.17 16.08
CA SER A 19 0.95 16.92 16.26
C SER A 19 1.78 15.90 17.04
N LYS A 20 3.08 15.74 16.72
CA LYS A 20 4.02 14.88 17.47
C LYS A 20 4.05 15.25 18.95
N GLN A 21 4.25 16.53 19.29
CA GLN A 21 4.30 16.98 20.68
C GLN A 21 2.99 16.70 21.43
N ARG A 22 1.85 16.87 20.76
CA ARG A 22 0.54 16.54 21.33
C ARG A 22 0.43 15.02 21.63
N ILE A 23 0.88 14.17 20.71
CA ILE A 23 0.86 12.71 20.88
C ILE A 23 1.79 12.30 22.03
N LEU A 24 3.01 12.84 22.10
CA LEU A 24 3.94 12.57 23.20
C LEU A 24 3.34 12.94 24.55
N LYS A 25 2.73 14.14 24.64
CA LYS A 25 2.05 14.59 25.86
C LYS A 25 0.91 13.66 26.27
N TYR A 26 0.08 13.23 25.32
CA TYR A 26 -1.05 12.32 25.59
C TYR A 26 -0.59 10.98 26.20
N PHE A 27 0.48 10.41 25.65
CA PHE A 27 1.03 9.14 26.12
C PHE A 27 2.04 9.27 27.27
N ASN A 28 2.27 10.48 27.80
CA ASN A 28 3.29 10.77 28.80
C ASN A 28 4.67 10.22 28.38
N ALA A 29 5.10 10.53 27.17
CA ALA A 29 6.29 10.03 26.51
C ALA A 29 7.23 11.17 26.08
N ASN A 30 8.46 10.84 25.73
CA ASN A 30 9.52 11.76 25.35
C ASN A 30 10.13 11.44 23.97
N GLU A 31 11.18 12.17 23.56
CA GLU A 31 11.84 11.99 22.26
C GLU A 31 12.54 10.62 22.11
N ASN A 32 13.02 10.03 23.20
CA ASN A 32 13.63 8.69 23.15
C ASN A 32 12.56 7.64 22.86
N ASP A 33 11.37 7.77 23.47
CA ASP A 33 10.22 6.92 23.18
C ASP A 33 9.80 7.06 21.72
N TRP A 34 9.76 8.30 21.20
CA TRP A 34 9.41 8.56 19.80
C TRP A 34 10.35 7.88 18.81
N ASN A 35 11.63 7.80 19.15
CA ASN A 35 12.64 7.17 18.30
C ASN A 35 12.72 5.64 18.48
N ASP A 36 12.02 5.08 19.46
CA ASP A 36 11.87 3.64 19.65
C ASP A 36 10.67 3.08 18.88
N TYR A 37 10.92 2.30 17.83
CA TYR A 37 9.83 1.66 17.06
C TYR A 37 8.96 0.73 17.91
N GLN A 38 9.51 0.11 18.97
CA GLN A 38 8.76 -0.77 19.87
C GLN A 38 7.74 0.01 20.68
N TRP A 39 8.06 1.23 21.10
CA TRP A 39 7.10 2.12 21.74
C TRP A 39 5.90 2.40 20.82
N HIS A 40 6.16 2.72 19.54
CA HIS A 40 5.09 2.93 18.57
C HIS A 40 4.20 1.69 18.41
N LEU A 41 4.78 0.48 18.34
CA LEU A 41 4.02 -0.76 18.25
C LEU A 41 3.15 -1.01 19.49
N LYS A 42 3.64 -0.67 20.69
CA LYS A 42 2.87 -0.76 21.95
C LYS A 42 1.76 0.28 22.05
N LYS A 43 1.92 1.43 21.39
CA LYS A 43 0.99 2.57 21.44
C LYS A 43 0.16 2.73 20.17
N ILE A 44 0.03 1.68 19.36
CA ILE A 44 -0.88 1.68 18.21
C ILE A 44 -2.29 2.06 18.66
N VAL A 45 -2.88 3.05 17.98
CA VAL A 45 -4.25 3.49 18.22
C VAL A 45 -5.21 2.56 17.48
N LYS A 46 -6.11 1.92 18.24
CA LYS A 46 -7.03 0.87 17.78
C LYS A 46 -8.49 1.12 18.18
N ASP A 47 -8.74 2.22 18.87
CA ASP A 47 -10.07 2.59 19.34
C ASP A 47 -10.42 4.04 19.02
N SER A 48 -11.71 4.29 18.85
CA SER A 48 -12.24 5.60 18.45
C SER A 48 -12.06 6.68 19.51
N LYS A 49 -12.04 6.31 20.79
CA LYS A 49 -11.86 7.26 21.92
C LYS A 49 -10.45 7.84 21.87
N THR A 50 -9.43 6.99 21.93
CA THR A 50 -8.03 7.43 21.82
C THR A 50 -7.79 8.27 20.54
N LEU A 51 -8.38 7.84 19.41
CA LEU A 51 -8.23 8.58 18.16
C LEU A 51 -8.87 9.97 18.25
N SER A 52 -10.08 10.10 18.82
CA SER A 52 -10.76 11.39 18.98
C SER A 52 -10.08 12.34 19.98
N ASP A 53 -9.37 11.80 20.97
CA ASP A 53 -8.58 12.60 21.92
C ASP A 53 -7.32 13.19 21.25
N LEU A 54 -6.76 12.48 20.26
CA LEU A 54 -5.53 12.86 19.58
C LEU A 54 -5.74 13.76 18.37
N VAL A 55 -6.81 13.54 17.60
CA VAL A 55 -7.08 14.26 16.35
C VAL A 55 -8.53 14.68 16.26
N PHE A 56 -8.78 15.78 15.54
CA PHE A 56 -10.16 16.17 15.20
C PHE A 56 -10.76 15.11 14.27
N LEU A 57 -11.96 14.64 14.58
CA LEU A 57 -12.75 13.75 13.73
C LEU A 57 -14.03 14.45 13.28
N SER A 58 -14.31 14.42 11.99
CA SER A 58 -15.60 14.84 11.44
C SER A 58 -16.74 13.94 11.94
N ASN A 59 -17.97 14.39 11.86
CA ASN A 59 -19.13 13.58 12.25
C ASN A 59 -19.22 12.28 11.44
N THR A 60 -18.90 12.33 10.14
CA THR A 60 -18.88 11.15 9.28
C THR A 60 -17.82 10.13 9.69
N GLU A 61 -16.63 10.58 10.11
CA GLU A 61 -15.58 9.69 10.63
C GLU A 61 -15.96 9.08 11.97
N LYS A 62 -16.58 9.84 12.88
CA LYS A 62 -17.08 9.32 14.16
C LYS A 62 -18.12 8.22 13.95
N GLU A 63 -19.13 8.46 13.11
CA GLU A 63 -20.13 7.46 12.74
C GLU A 63 -19.50 6.20 12.14
N ALA A 64 -18.53 6.37 11.23
CA ALA A 64 -17.82 5.25 10.60
C ALA A 64 -17.06 4.41 11.63
N LEU A 65 -16.38 5.04 12.58
CA LEU A 65 -15.64 4.37 13.65
C LEU A 65 -16.56 3.66 14.63
N GLU A 66 -17.74 4.21 14.93
CA GLU A 66 -18.76 3.53 15.73
C GLU A 66 -19.25 2.25 15.05
N ILE A 67 -19.55 2.31 13.74
CA ILE A 67 -19.93 1.13 12.94
C ILE A 67 -18.76 0.13 12.92
N SER A 68 -17.54 0.58 12.69
CA SER A 68 -16.33 -0.25 12.72
C SER A 68 -16.21 -1.04 14.02
N THR A 69 -16.42 -0.37 15.16
CA THR A 69 -16.38 -0.98 16.48
C THR A 69 -17.50 -2.02 16.66
N LYS A 70 -18.75 -1.65 16.34
CA LYS A 70 -19.92 -2.54 16.43
C LYS A 70 -19.79 -3.78 15.55
N CYS A 71 -19.23 -3.62 14.35
CA CYS A 71 -19.07 -4.69 13.36
C CYS A 71 -17.73 -5.45 13.47
N LYS A 72 -16.92 -5.14 14.49
CA LYS A 72 -15.58 -5.72 14.70
C LYS A 72 -14.70 -5.62 13.43
N ILE A 73 -14.68 -4.45 12.80
CA ILE A 73 -13.81 -4.14 11.68
C ILE A 73 -12.56 -3.49 12.25
N PRO A 74 -11.37 -4.11 12.13
CA PRO A 74 -10.18 -3.58 12.77
C PRO A 74 -9.65 -2.37 12.04
N PHE A 75 -9.17 -1.38 12.79
CA PHE A 75 -8.28 -0.34 12.30
C PHE A 75 -7.09 -0.21 13.26
N GLN A 76 -5.94 0.16 12.74
CA GLN A 76 -4.70 0.36 13.49
C GLN A 76 -3.92 1.51 12.88
N ILE A 77 -3.49 2.46 13.70
CA ILE A 77 -2.73 3.63 13.26
C ILE A 77 -1.57 3.84 14.23
N THR A 78 -0.34 3.93 13.72
CA THR A 78 0.83 4.21 14.56
C THR A 78 0.80 5.65 15.08
N PRO A 79 1.33 5.94 16.27
CA PRO A 79 1.50 7.31 16.75
C PRO A 79 2.28 8.20 15.77
N TYR A 80 3.29 7.63 15.10
CA TYR A 80 4.03 8.34 14.06
C TYR A 80 3.13 8.78 12.89
N TYR A 81 2.32 7.87 12.33
CA TYR A 81 1.46 8.20 11.20
C TYR A 81 0.35 9.20 11.58
N LEU A 82 -0.14 9.15 12.83
CA LEU A 82 -1.06 10.15 13.37
C LEU A 82 -0.46 11.56 13.38
N SER A 83 0.86 11.70 13.49
CA SER A 83 1.50 13.02 13.42
C SER A 83 1.37 13.69 12.06
N LEU A 84 1.03 12.95 11.01
CA LEU A 84 0.76 13.48 9.67
C LEU A 84 -0.63 14.11 9.55
N PHE A 85 -1.50 13.96 10.55
CA PHE A 85 -2.87 14.47 10.52
C PHE A 85 -2.95 15.91 11.03
N ASP A 86 -3.89 16.66 10.47
CA ASP A 86 -4.31 17.93 11.04
C ASP A 86 -5.19 17.66 12.27
N TYR A 87 -4.62 17.83 13.46
CA TYR A 87 -5.36 17.66 14.70
C TYR A 87 -6.41 18.76 14.94
N THR A 88 -6.39 19.85 14.17
CA THR A 88 -7.32 20.98 14.32
C THR A 88 -8.59 20.83 13.48
N GLY A 89 -8.56 20.02 12.43
CA GLY A 89 -9.64 19.86 11.45
C GLY A 89 -9.90 21.09 10.58
N LYS A 90 -8.99 22.09 10.59
CA LYS A 90 -9.15 23.34 9.85
C LYS A 90 -8.61 23.30 8.42
N ASN A 91 -7.87 22.27 8.09
CA ASN A 91 -7.19 22.11 6.80
C ASN A 91 -7.51 20.74 6.19
N ASN A 92 -7.48 20.68 4.87
CA ASN A 92 -7.74 19.44 4.12
C ASN A 92 -6.47 18.80 3.55
N PHE A 93 -5.27 19.25 3.97
CA PHE A 93 -4.01 18.73 3.43
C PHE A 93 -3.75 17.25 3.78
N ASP A 94 -4.39 16.75 4.83
CA ASP A 94 -4.27 15.36 5.31
C ASP A 94 -5.38 14.44 4.81
N LYS A 95 -6.32 14.92 3.97
CA LYS A 95 -7.47 14.15 3.49
C LYS A 95 -7.05 12.80 2.88
N ALA A 96 -6.01 12.80 2.05
CA ALA A 96 -5.50 11.57 1.45
C ALA A 96 -4.93 10.61 2.50
N VAL A 97 -4.09 11.12 3.43
CA VAL A 97 -3.45 10.30 4.48
C VAL A 97 -4.49 9.69 5.43
N ARG A 98 -5.50 10.47 5.82
CA ARG A 98 -6.60 10.01 6.70
C ARG A 98 -7.41 8.90 6.05
N ALA A 99 -7.81 9.10 4.79
CA ALA A 99 -8.60 8.14 4.05
C ALA A 99 -7.94 6.77 3.92
N MET A 100 -6.59 6.72 3.92
CA MET A 100 -5.85 5.45 3.83
C MET A 100 -6.02 4.56 5.07
N VAL A 101 -6.40 5.12 6.24
CA VAL A 101 -6.38 4.39 7.53
C VAL A 101 -7.65 4.54 8.36
N ILE A 102 -8.44 5.58 8.16
CA ILE A 102 -9.75 5.72 8.78
C ILE A 102 -10.81 5.12 7.84
N PRO A 103 -11.49 4.03 8.22
CA PRO A 103 -12.50 3.42 7.36
C PRO A 103 -13.68 4.37 7.15
N SER A 104 -14.19 4.47 5.92
CA SER A 104 -15.41 5.23 5.63
C SER A 104 -16.66 4.48 6.10
N LYS A 105 -17.77 5.21 6.33
CA LYS A 105 -19.07 4.59 6.64
C LYS A 105 -19.47 3.54 5.60
N LYS A 106 -19.27 3.85 4.32
CA LYS A 106 -19.59 2.95 3.21
C LYS A 106 -18.72 1.68 3.23
N TYR A 107 -17.42 1.82 3.49
CA TYR A 107 -16.53 0.68 3.70
C TYR A 107 -17.04 -0.23 4.82
N CYS A 108 -17.33 0.34 5.98
CA CYS A 108 -17.81 -0.43 7.14
C CYS A 108 -19.12 -1.17 6.84
N VAL A 109 -20.09 -0.51 6.21
CA VAL A 109 -21.38 -1.10 5.83
C VAL A 109 -21.18 -2.25 4.85
N ASN A 110 -20.34 -2.07 3.83
CA ASN A 110 -20.11 -3.10 2.81
C ASN A 110 -19.36 -4.32 3.40
N VAL A 111 -18.33 -4.09 4.25
CA VAL A 111 -17.65 -5.19 4.95
C VAL A 111 -18.63 -5.97 5.84
N TYR A 112 -19.50 -5.27 6.57
CA TYR A 112 -20.51 -5.92 7.41
C TYR A 112 -21.52 -6.73 6.59
N LYS A 113 -22.01 -6.17 5.49
CA LYS A 113 -22.90 -6.87 4.53
C LYS A 113 -22.24 -8.15 3.99
N ASN A 114 -20.97 -8.04 3.55
CA ASN A 114 -20.21 -9.19 3.04
C ASN A 114 -20.05 -10.29 4.11
N LYS A 115 -19.81 -9.91 5.37
CA LYS A 115 -19.77 -10.86 6.49
C LYS A 115 -21.10 -11.56 6.72
N LEU A 116 -22.21 -10.84 6.70
CA LEU A 116 -23.56 -11.41 6.86
C LEU A 116 -23.94 -12.38 5.74
N GLN A 117 -23.53 -12.09 4.52
CA GLN A 117 -23.78 -12.90 3.34
C GLN A 117 -22.78 -14.05 3.14
N ASN A 118 -21.81 -14.22 4.05
CA ASN A 118 -20.69 -15.17 3.92
C ASN A 118 -19.98 -15.05 2.56
N THR A 119 -19.87 -13.83 2.01
CA THR A 119 -19.17 -13.58 0.75
C THR A 119 -17.68 -13.87 0.94
N ASP A 120 -17.08 -14.62 0.00
CA ASP A 120 -15.64 -14.84 0.04
C ASP A 120 -14.90 -13.52 -0.25
N MET A 121 -14.21 -13.02 0.78
CA MET A 121 -13.44 -11.78 0.69
C MET A 121 -12.04 -11.99 0.10
N ASP A 122 -11.64 -13.22 -0.23
CA ASP A 122 -10.41 -13.52 -0.98
C ASP A 122 -10.59 -13.21 -2.46
N PHE A 123 -10.71 -11.93 -2.75
CA PHE A 123 -10.97 -11.41 -4.08
C PHE A 123 -9.99 -11.91 -5.15
N MET A 124 -8.75 -12.20 -4.74
CA MET A 124 -7.70 -12.65 -5.66
C MET A 124 -7.63 -14.17 -5.82
N GLY A 125 -8.36 -14.94 -5.01
CA GLY A 125 -8.27 -16.40 -4.98
C GLY A 125 -6.90 -16.90 -4.47
N GLU A 126 -6.30 -16.19 -3.52
CA GLU A 126 -4.98 -16.55 -2.98
C GLU A 126 -4.99 -17.89 -2.25
N LYS A 127 -6.12 -18.23 -1.59
CA LYS A 127 -6.31 -19.56 -0.95
C LYS A 127 -6.12 -20.70 -1.96
N SER A 128 -6.66 -20.55 -3.18
CA SER A 128 -6.57 -21.56 -4.24
C SER A 128 -5.17 -21.67 -4.86
N THR A 129 -4.31 -20.67 -4.65
CA THR A 129 -2.92 -20.64 -5.14
C THR A 129 -1.89 -20.78 -4.02
N SER A 130 -2.31 -21.19 -2.83
CA SER A 130 -1.47 -21.40 -1.66
C SER A 130 -1.20 -22.90 -1.47
N PRO A 131 -0.02 -23.41 -1.90
CA PRO A 131 0.29 -24.85 -1.83
C PRO A 131 0.46 -25.37 -0.41
N ILE A 132 0.94 -24.51 0.50
CA ILE A 132 1.07 -24.77 1.94
C ILE A 132 0.85 -23.48 2.73
N GLU A 133 0.64 -23.60 4.03
CA GLU A 133 0.51 -22.44 4.91
C GLU A 133 1.76 -21.55 4.86
N GLY A 134 1.55 -20.25 4.82
CA GLY A 134 2.62 -19.24 4.71
C GLY A 134 3.12 -18.97 3.27
N ILE A 135 2.65 -19.71 2.26
CA ILE A 135 3.01 -19.47 0.85
C ILE A 135 1.79 -19.19 0.00
N THR A 136 1.92 -18.20 -0.90
CA THR A 136 1.02 -17.98 -2.03
C THR A 136 1.84 -17.95 -3.32
N ARG A 137 1.50 -18.77 -4.32
CA ARG A 137 2.20 -18.87 -5.59
C ARG A 137 1.28 -18.49 -6.75
N ARG A 138 1.59 -17.38 -7.41
CA ARG A 138 0.82 -16.86 -8.55
C ARG A 138 1.60 -16.82 -9.86
N TYR A 139 2.90 -17.10 -9.80
CA TYR A 139 3.81 -17.13 -10.95
C TYR A 139 4.75 -18.33 -10.84
N PRO A 140 5.24 -18.86 -11.96
CA PRO A 140 6.09 -20.06 -11.95
C PRO A 140 7.39 -19.90 -11.14
N HIS A 141 8.00 -18.70 -11.20
CA HIS A 141 9.31 -18.42 -10.60
C HIS A 141 9.26 -17.56 -9.34
N ILE A 142 8.07 -17.05 -8.96
CA ILE A 142 7.91 -16.11 -7.85
C ILE A 142 6.90 -16.63 -6.84
N VAL A 143 7.25 -16.59 -5.57
CA VAL A 143 6.33 -16.87 -4.46
C VAL A 143 6.23 -15.70 -3.49
N ILE A 144 5.09 -15.61 -2.80
CA ILE A 144 4.90 -14.77 -1.64
C ILE A 144 5.09 -15.64 -0.41
N LEU A 145 6.01 -15.25 0.48
CA LEU A 145 6.18 -15.83 1.81
C LEU A 145 5.54 -14.88 2.83
N LYS A 146 4.59 -15.41 3.62
CA LYS A 146 3.78 -14.65 4.59
C LYS A 146 4.18 -14.99 6.02
N PRO A 147 5.19 -14.31 6.61
CA PRO A 147 5.66 -14.62 7.96
C PRO A 147 4.74 -14.10 9.06
N PHE A 148 3.87 -13.13 8.76
CA PHE A 148 3.05 -12.46 9.74
C PHE A 148 1.77 -11.90 9.10
N ASN A 149 0.62 -12.05 9.79
CA ASN A 149 -0.69 -11.65 9.28
C ASN A 149 -1.23 -10.38 9.97
N SER A 150 -0.34 -9.49 10.40
CA SER A 150 -0.70 -8.16 10.88
C SER A 150 0.27 -7.09 10.36
N CYS A 151 -0.08 -5.83 10.58
CA CYS A 151 0.69 -4.66 10.18
C CYS A 151 0.77 -3.69 11.36
N PRO A 152 1.77 -2.78 11.41
CA PRO A 152 1.75 -1.69 12.38
C PRO A 152 0.56 -0.75 12.14
N GLN A 153 0.06 -0.73 10.90
CA GLN A 153 -1.06 0.08 10.45
C GLN A 153 -1.90 -0.68 9.43
N ILE A 154 -3.22 -0.66 9.60
CA ILE A 154 -4.16 -1.31 8.66
C ILE A 154 -4.60 -0.28 7.61
N CYS A 155 -4.28 -0.56 6.33
CA CYS A 155 -4.73 0.25 5.21
C CYS A 155 -6.16 -0.15 4.80
N VAL A 156 -7.07 0.83 4.67
CA VAL A 156 -8.48 0.58 4.31
C VAL A 156 -8.61 -0.06 2.93
N TYR A 157 -7.78 0.35 1.97
CA TYR A 157 -7.76 -0.17 0.59
C TYR A 157 -7.01 -1.52 0.43
N CYS A 158 -6.59 -2.15 1.53
CA CYS A 158 -5.79 -3.37 1.49
C CYS A 158 -6.49 -4.51 0.75
N GLN A 159 -5.78 -5.11 -0.21
CA GLN A 159 -6.32 -6.27 -0.94
C GLN A 159 -6.48 -7.52 -0.08
N ARG A 160 -5.70 -7.60 1.03
CA ARG A 160 -5.69 -8.72 1.98
C ARG A 160 -6.45 -8.41 3.27
N ASN A 161 -7.38 -7.46 3.26
CA ASN A 161 -8.19 -7.11 4.43
C ASN A 161 -8.92 -8.31 5.06
N TRP A 162 -9.13 -9.38 4.30
CA TRP A 162 -9.76 -10.61 4.74
C TRP A 162 -8.86 -11.46 5.68
N GLU A 163 -7.53 -11.39 5.54
CA GLU A 163 -6.58 -12.15 6.35
C GLU A 163 -5.82 -11.31 7.38
N ILE A 164 -5.80 -9.97 7.24
CA ILE A 164 -5.08 -9.09 8.17
C ILE A 164 -5.85 -8.99 9.49
N LYS A 165 -5.17 -9.33 10.57
CA LYS A 165 -5.71 -9.34 11.93
C LYS A 165 -5.15 -8.16 12.74
N ASN A 166 -5.80 -7.85 13.86
CA ASN A 166 -5.24 -6.97 14.87
C ASN A 166 -3.91 -7.55 15.38
N ILE A 167 -2.93 -6.68 15.63
CA ILE A 167 -1.58 -7.07 16.04
C ILE A 167 -1.59 -7.92 17.34
N ASP A 168 -2.50 -7.63 18.26
CA ASP A 168 -2.62 -8.35 19.53
C ASP A 168 -3.06 -9.81 19.36
N ASN A 169 -3.66 -10.13 18.21
CA ASN A 169 -4.19 -11.46 17.88
C ASN A 169 -3.30 -12.25 16.92
N THR A 170 -2.04 -11.81 16.74
CA THR A 170 -1.14 -12.41 15.76
C THR A 170 0.19 -12.78 16.38
N ILE A 171 0.63 -14.02 16.14
CA ILE A 171 1.88 -14.56 16.66
C ILE A 171 2.72 -15.06 15.49
N PHE A 172 4.03 -14.79 15.52
CA PHE A 172 4.99 -15.37 14.59
C PHE A 172 5.16 -16.87 14.86
N SER A 173 4.91 -17.71 13.86
CA SER A 173 5.14 -19.15 13.95
C SER A 173 6.41 -19.55 13.21
N LYS A 174 7.45 -19.89 14.01
CA LYS A 174 8.71 -20.37 13.46
C LYS A 174 8.54 -21.68 12.68
N ASN A 175 7.67 -22.57 13.15
CA ASN A 175 7.43 -23.87 12.50
C ASN A 175 6.79 -23.71 11.11
N ILE A 176 5.81 -22.80 10.97
CA ILE A 176 5.23 -22.50 9.65
C ILE A 176 6.33 -21.98 8.72
N MET A 177 7.20 -21.09 9.19
CA MET A 177 8.28 -20.54 8.36
C MET A 177 9.32 -21.59 7.97
N VAL A 178 9.69 -22.48 8.87
CA VAL A 178 10.61 -23.61 8.55
C VAL A 178 10.02 -24.48 7.44
N ASN A 179 8.75 -24.86 7.54
CA ASN A 179 8.07 -25.66 6.54
C ASN A 179 7.94 -24.92 5.19
N ALA A 180 7.58 -23.66 5.22
CA ALA A 180 7.47 -22.83 4.03
C ALA A 180 8.83 -22.65 3.31
N ILE A 181 9.89 -22.38 4.05
CA ILE A 181 11.25 -22.23 3.51
C ILE A 181 11.77 -23.59 2.96
N LYS A 182 11.47 -24.69 3.65
CA LYS A 182 11.77 -26.05 3.15
C LYS A 182 11.08 -26.30 1.82
N TRP A 183 9.79 -25.99 1.71
CA TRP A 183 9.04 -26.12 0.47
C TRP A 183 9.65 -25.27 -0.66
N ILE A 184 10.06 -24.02 -0.40
CA ILE A 184 10.77 -23.18 -1.39
C ILE A 184 12.07 -23.86 -1.84
N LYS A 185 12.86 -24.39 -0.90
CA LYS A 185 14.13 -25.09 -1.20
C LYS A 185 13.94 -26.30 -2.10
N GLU A 186 12.85 -27.03 -1.95
CA GLU A 186 12.51 -28.20 -2.75
C GLU A 186 11.98 -27.83 -4.16
N ASN A 187 11.43 -26.62 -4.32
CA ASN A 187 10.89 -26.13 -5.59
C ASN A 187 11.92 -25.29 -6.37
N LYS A 188 12.87 -25.92 -7.03
CA LYS A 188 14.02 -25.28 -7.69
C LYS A 188 13.68 -24.28 -8.79
N ASN A 189 12.46 -24.29 -9.33
CA ASN A 189 12.01 -23.30 -10.31
C ASN A 189 11.73 -21.92 -9.69
N ILE A 190 11.70 -21.81 -8.36
CA ILE A 190 11.48 -20.54 -7.67
C ILE A 190 12.81 -19.83 -7.55
N SER A 191 12.96 -18.70 -8.23
CA SER A 191 14.15 -17.86 -8.17
C SER A 191 13.95 -16.59 -7.33
N GLU A 192 12.69 -16.25 -7.00
CA GLU A 192 12.35 -15.01 -6.32
C GLU A 192 11.31 -15.21 -5.22
N VAL A 193 11.55 -14.57 -4.06
CA VAL A 193 10.65 -14.61 -2.91
C VAL A 193 10.27 -13.19 -2.51
N LEU A 194 8.97 -12.88 -2.52
CA LEU A 194 8.42 -11.67 -1.92
C LEU A 194 7.98 -11.98 -0.48
N VAL A 195 8.74 -11.51 0.49
CA VAL A 195 8.41 -11.61 1.93
C VAL A 195 7.42 -10.49 2.26
N THR A 196 6.15 -10.84 2.47
CA THR A 196 5.06 -9.88 2.75
C THR A 196 3.87 -10.62 3.40
N GLY A 197 2.63 -10.21 3.20
CA GLY A 197 1.41 -10.82 3.76
C GLY A 197 0.66 -9.76 4.54
N GLY A 198 0.85 -9.69 5.86
CA GLY A 198 0.87 -8.46 6.61
C GLY A 198 2.21 -7.76 6.37
N ASP A 199 2.58 -6.83 7.21
CA ASP A 199 3.88 -6.17 7.09
C ASP A 199 4.96 -6.98 7.85
N PRO A 200 5.95 -7.57 7.15
CA PRO A 200 6.96 -8.42 7.79
C PRO A 200 7.88 -7.63 8.75
N LEU A 201 7.99 -6.32 8.59
CA LEU A 201 8.79 -5.49 9.50
C LEU A 201 8.05 -5.10 10.79
N THR A 202 6.82 -5.59 10.99
CA THR A 202 6.18 -5.65 12.31
C THR A 202 6.93 -6.59 13.24
N LEU A 203 7.57 -7.61 12.69
CA LEU A 203 8.42 -8.54 13.44
C LEU A 203 9.68 -7.85 13.95
N ASN A 204 10.22 -8.33 15.07
CA ASN A 204 11.53 -7.91 15.57
C ASN A 204 12.68 -8.40 14.67
N ASN A 205 13.88 -7.86 14.87
CA ASN A 205 15.06 -8.19 14.04
C ASN A 205 15.43 -9.68 14.09
N LYS A 206 15.26 -10.33 15.25
CA LYS A 206 15.52 -11.78 15.40
C LYS A 206 14.66 -12.61 14.47
N ASN A 207 13.36 -12.32 14.40
CA ASN A 207 12.41 -13.11 13.62
C ASN A 207 12.51 -12.83 12.12
N ILE A 208 12.58 -11.55 11.72
CA ILE A 208 12.73 -11.23 10.29
C ILE A 208 14.13 -11.63 9.78
N GLY A 209 15.16 -11.47 10.60
CA GLY A 209 16.51 -11.93 10.30
C GLY A 209 16.58 -13.44 10.09
N PHE A 210 15.88 -14.22 10.93
CA PHE A 210 15.75 -15.67 10.72
C PHE A 210 15.18 -15.97 9.33
N VAL A 211 14.08 -15.35 8.94
CA VAL A 211 13.44 -15.59 7.63
C VAL A 211 14.39 -15.24 6.47
N ILE A 212 15.02 -14.06 6.51
CA ILE A 212 15.94 -13.60 5.46
C ILE A 212 17.18 -14.51 5.38
N ASN A 213 17.80 -14.83 6.51
CA ASN A 213 19.01 -15.67 6.57
C ASN A 213 18.75 -17.09 6.05
N GLU A 214 17.60 -17.70 6.39
CA GLU A 214 17.27 -19.03 5.90
C GLU A 214 16.97 -19.05 4.38
N LEU A 215 16.27 -18.03 3.86
CA LEU A 215 16.06 -17.87 2.42
C LEU A 215 17.41 -17.66 1.70
N ALA A 216 18.32 -16.92 2.28
CA ALA A 216 19.62 -16.61 1.71
C ALA A 216 20.55 -17.84 1.61
N LYS A 217 20.29 -18.91 2.35
CA LYS A 217 21.02 -20.21 2.23
C LYS A 217 20.59 -21.03 1.02
N ILE A 218 19.46 -20.70 0.39
CA ILE A 218 18.93 -21.43 -0.75
C ILE A 218 19.65 -20.97 -2.02
N SER A 219 20.37 -21.85 -2.68
CA SER A 219 21.28 -21.50 -3.78
C SER A 219 20.58 -20.97 -5.04
N HIS A 220 19.36 -21.42 -5.31
CA HIS A 220 18.58 -21.02 -6.49
C HIS A 220 17.74 -19.73 -6.27
N ILE A 221 17.76 -19.14 -5.06
CA ILE A 221 17.10 -17.86 -4.81
C ILE A 221 18.04 -16.71 -5.19
N GLU A 222 17.68 -16.02 -6.26
CA GLU A 222 18.40 -14.88 -6.83
C GLU A 222 17.92 -13.55 -6.28
N ARG A 223 16.64 -13.47 -5.83
CA ARG A 223 16.06 -12.23 -5.31
C ARG A 223 15.16 -12.46 -4.09
N ILE A 224 15.39 -11.64 -3.06
CA ILE A 224 14.52 -11.53 -1.88
C ILE A 224 13.97 -10.10 -1.82
N ARG A 225 12.69 -9.96 -2.03
CA ARG A 225 11.98 -8.67 -1.91
C ARG A 225 11.28 -8.60 -0.56
N ILE A 226 11.47 -7.53 0.18
CA ILE A 226 10.77 -7.28 1.45
C ILE A 226 9.68 -6.25 1.17
N GLY A 227 8.42 -6.71 1.14
CA GLY A 227 7.24 -5.87 0.91
C GLY A 227 6.77 -5.26 2.22
N THR A 228 6.97 -3.95 2.40
CA THR A 228 6.70 -3.26 3.66
C THR A 228 6.23 -1.82 3.46
N ARG A 229 5.35 -1.36 4.34
CA ARG A 229 4.96 0.05 4.39
C ARG A 229 5.57 0.80 5.59
N VAL A 230 6.47 0.18 6.36
CA VAL A 230 7.04 0.83 7.56
C VAL A 230 7.86 2.08 7.26
N LEU A 231 8.41 2.24 6.05
CA LEU A 231 9.03 3.51 5.65
C LEU A 231 8.06 4.69 5.76
N VAL A 232 6.76 4.42 5.55
CA VAL A 232 5.66 5.39 5.64
C VAL A 232 5.04 5.42 7.03
N THR A 233 4.87 4.26 7.66
CA THR A 233 4.04 4.11 8.86
C THR A 233 4.83 4.09 10.16
N LEU A 234 6.14 3.78 10.08
CA LEU A 234 7.03 3.62 11.23
C LEU A 234 8.52 3.65 10.80
N PRO A 235 9.04 4.75 10.24
CA PRO A 235 10.40 4.82 9.70
C PRO A 235 11.49 4.49 10.72
N MET A 236 11.26 4.69 12.05
CA MET A 236 12.16 4.32 13.13
C MET A 236 12.45 2.81 13.18
N ARG A 237 11.62 1.99 12.53
CA ARG A 237 11.84 0.54 12.41
C ARG A 237 13.12 0.21 11.62
N ILE A 238 13.59 1.12 10.78
CA ILE A 238 14.81 0.98 10.00
C ILE A 238 16.01 1.34 10.88
N ASN A 239 16.34 0.43 11.77
CA ASN A 239 17.49 0.55 12.68
C ASN A 239 18.74 -0.13 12.10
N ASP A 240 19.88 0.11 12.73
CA ASP A 240 21.19 -0.33 12.22
C ASP A 240 21.32 -1.86 12.22
N GLU A 241 20.74 -2.56 13.22
CA GLU A 241 20.71 -4.03 13.24
C GLU A 241 19.97 -4.60 12.03
N PHE A 242 18.82 -4.01 11.65
CA PHE A 242 18.09 -4.42 10.45
C PHE A 242 18.91 -4.13 9.17
N ILE A 243 19.59 -3.00 9.11
CA ILE A 243 20.49 -2.67 7.98
C ILE A 243 21.60 -3.71 7.84
N GLU A 244 22.21 -4.17 8.94
CA GLU A 244 23.23 -5.23 8.88
C GLU A 244 22.66 -6.57 8.39
N ILE A 245 21.42 -6.92 8.75
CA ILE A 245 20.75 -8.11 8.20
C ILE A 245 20.63 -8.00 6.68
N LEU A 246 20.25 -6.82 6.16
CA LEU A 246 20.13 -6.61 4.71
C LEU A 246 21.50 -6.73 4.02
N LYS A 247 22.52 -6.03 4.52
CA LYS A 247 23.89 -6.03 3.95
C LYS A 247 24.48 -7.44 3.87
N ASN A 248 24.36 -8.20 4.95
CA ASN A 248 24.95 -9.54 5.05
C ASN A 248 24.32 -10.54 4.08
N ASN A 249 23.12 -10.26 3.57
CA ASN A 249 22.38 -11.15 2.68
C ASN A 249 22.28 -10.65 1.24
N ASN A 250 22.69 -9.41 0.96
CA ASN A 250 22.77 -8.85 -0.39
C ASN A 250 24.16 -9.15 -0.98
N VAL A 251 24.21 -10.00 -1.99
CA VAL A 251 25.48 -10.45 -2.61
C VAL A 251 25.46 -10.10 -4.10
N PRO A 252 26.13 -9.00 -4.51
CA PRO A 252 26.17 -8.59 -5.90
C PRO A 252 26.58 -9.70 -6.86
N GLY A 253 25.86 -9.84 -7.96
CA GLY A 253 26.08 -10.90 -8.96
C GLY A 253 25.54 -12.27 -8.58
N LYS A 254 25.07 -12.47 -7.33
CA LYS A 254 24.49 -13.75 -6.87
C LYS A 254 23.07 -13.61 -6.34
N ARG A 255 22.84 -12.64 -5.47
CA ARG A 255 21.53 -12.44 -4.84
C ARG A 255 21.28 -10.98 -4.51
N GLU A 256 20.20 -10.46 -5.02
CA GLU A 256 19.70 -9.12 -4.71
C GLU A 256 18.72 -9.17 -3.54
N LEU A 257 18.93 -8.31 -2.54
CA LEU A 257 17.90 -7.90 -1.61
C LEU A 257 17.36 -6.53 -2.01
N CYS A 258 16.04 -6.34 -1.96
CA CYS A 258 15.45 -5.04 -2.17
C CYS A 258 14.20 -4.83 -1.31
N ILE A 259 13.87 -3.58 -1.08
CA ILE A 259 12.65 -3.15 -0.38
C ILE A 259 11.60 -2.78 -1.41
N ILE A 260 10.41 -3.31 -1.24
CA ILE A 260 9.20 -2.90 -1.97
C ILE A 260 8.33 -2.12 -0.99
N THR A 261 8.20 -0.81 -1.23
CA THR A 261 7.44 0.06 -0.33
C THR A 261 6.15 0.58 -0.98
N HIS A 262 5.30 1.23 -0.17
CA HIS A 262 3.98 1.71 -0.59
C HIS A 262 3.76 3.14 -0.07
N PHE A 263 4.30 4.13 -0.78
CA PHE A 263 3.95 5.54 -0.63
C PHE A 263 2.75 5.83 -1.53
N GLU A 264 1.72 6.40 -0.95
CA GLU A 264 0.46 6.68 -1.64
C GLU A 264 0.25 8.17 -1.91
N HIS A 265 0.88 9.03 -1.10
CA HIS A 265 0.78 10.48 -1.21
C HIS A 265 2.09 11.18 -0.84
N PHE A 266 2.38 12.31 -1.46
CA PHE A 266 3.63 13.06 -1.23
C PHE A 266 3.74 13.68 0.17
N SER A 267 2.63 13.89 0.88
CA SER A 267 2.65 14.34 2.28
C SER A 267 3.21 13.28 3.26
N GLU A 268 3.34 12.04 2.83
CA GLU A 268 3.99 10.97 3.60
C GLU A 268 5.52 11.10 3.60
N ILE A 269 6.10 11.97 2.75
CA ILE A 269 7.54 12.16 2.64
C ILE A 269 7.97 13.30 3.57
N ASN A 270 8.72 12.96 4.61
CA ASN A 270 9.24 13.88 5.62
C ASN A 270 10.69 13.52 6.02
N LYS A 271 11.26 14.19 7.01
CA LYS A 271 12.67 14.04 7.41
C LYS A 271 12.99 12.64 7.90
N GLU A 272 12.15 12.05 8.76
CA GLU A 272 12.35 10.69 9.29
C GLU A 272 12.31 9.63 8.17
N VAL A 273 11.48 9.84 7.17
CA VAL A 273 11.44 8.99 5.96
C VAL A 273 12.76 9.10 5.19
N ILE A 274 13.26 10.32 4.98
CA ILE A 274 14.54 10.53 4.27
C ILE A 274 15.69 9.84 5.02
N GLU A 275 15.73 9.93 6.34
CA GLU A 275 16.74 9.26 7.16
C GLU A 275 16.70 7.74 7.02
N ALA A 276 15.50 7.15 7.10
CA ALA A 276 15.29 5.71 6.91
C ALA A 276 15.69 5.24 5.50
N VAL A 277 15.27 5.96 4.46
CA VAL A 277 15.65 5.70 3.07
C VAL A 277 17.17 5.83 2.88
N SER A 278 17.79 6.87 3.44
CA SER A 278 19.23 7.08 3.35
C SER A 278 20.04 5.92 3.97
N LYS A 279 19.61 5.37 5.12
CA LYS A 279 20.24 4.19 5.73
C LYS A 279 20.22 2.99 4.79
N ILE A 280 19.07 2.69 4.20
CA ILE A 280 18.89 1.57 3.26
C ILE A 280 19.75 1.78 2.00
N ARG A 281 19.73 2.99 1.42
CA ARG A 281 20.49 3.31 0.21
C ARG A 281 22.00 3.26 0.44
N LYS A 282 22.49 3.75 1.58
CA LYS A 282 23.92 3.65 1.97
C LYS A 282 24.38 2.21 2.16
N ALA A 283 23.46 1.29 2.46
CA ALA A 283 23.73 -0.15 2.53
C ALA A 283 23.78 -0.84 1.15
N GLY A 284 23.60 -0.09 0.04
CA GLY A 284 23.58 -0.64 -1.32
C GLY A 284 22.28 -1.36 -1.68
N ILE A 285 21.20 -1.15 -0.93
CA ILE A 285 19.91 -1.81 -1.14
C ILE A 285 18.99 -0.91 -1.95
N SER A 286 18.39 -1.48 -2.99
CA SER A 286 17.40 -0.78 -3.83
C SER A 286 16.04 -0.71 -3.16
N ILE A 287 15.32 0.41 -3.41
CA ILE A 287 13.97 0.64 -2.88
C ILE A 287 13.04 0.96 -4.04
N TYR A 288 11.95 0.22 -4.16
CA TYR A 288 10.95 0.35 -5.22
C TYR A 288 9.59 0.68 -4.62
N ASN A 289 8.86 1.65 -5.21
CA ASN A 289 7.52 2.01 -4.76
C ASN A 289 6.44 1.34 -5.61
N GLN A 290 5.48 0.73 -4.93
CA GLN A 290 4.22 0.27 -5.52
C GLN A 290 3.08 1.14 -5.00
N GLN A 291 2.65 2.12 -5.78
CA GLN A 291 1.53 2.98 -5.44
C GLN A 291 0.19 2.30 -5.77
N VAL A 292 -0.83 2.49 -4.95
CA VAL A 292 -2.22 2.20 -5.32
C VAL A 292 -2.89 3.50 -5.73
N PHE A 293 -3.30 3.59 -6.99
CA PHE A 293 -3.99 4.75 -7.55
C PHE A 293 -5.44 4.73 -7.09
N THR A 294 -5.75 5.56 -6.11
CA THR A 294 -7.05 5.67 -5.47
C THR A 294 -7.69 6.99 -5.78
N TYR A 295 -8.99 7.13 -5.48
CA TYR A 295 -9.67 8.42 -5.57
C TYR A 295 -8.91 9.52 -4.83
N TYR A 296 -8.38 9.22 -3.65
CA TYR A 296 -7.76 10.20 -2.75
C TYR A 296 -6.35 10.67 -3.15
N ASN A 297 -5.75 10.07 -4.16
CA ASN A 297 -4.48 10.49 -4.76
C ASN A 297 -4.58 10.63 -6.30
N SER A 298 -5.81 10.67 -6.83
CA SER A 298 -6.08 10.74 -8.26
C SER A 298 -6.26 12.17 -8.79
N PHE A 299 -6.15 13.20 -7.96
CA PHE A 299 -6.23 14.57 -8.44
C PHE A 299 -5.07 14.91 -9.33
N ARG A 300 -5.27 15.88 -10.26
CA ARG A 300 -4.33 16.12 -11.33
C ARG A 300 -2.91 16.37 -10.83
N TYR A 301 -1.98 15.54 -11.31
CA TYR A 301 -0.54 15.58 -11.04
C TYR A 301 -0.10 15.30 -9.60
N GLU A 302 -0.98 14.85 -8.71
CA GLU A 302 -0.60 14.45 -7.35
C GLU A 302 0.34 13.23 -7.37
N THR A 303 -0.04 12.20 -8.14
CA THR A 303 0.80 11.00 -8.28
C THR A 303 2.06 11.28 -9.10
N SER A 304 2.00 12.21 -10.06
CA SER A 304 3.18 12.70 -10.78
C SER A 304 4.15 13.43 -9.85
N TYR A 305 3.64 14.26 -8.94
CA TYR A 305 4.45 14.92 -7.92
C TYR A 305 5.04 13.92 -6.91
N LEU A 306 4.26 12.93 -6.48
CA LEU A 306 4.76 11.85 -5.63
C LEU A 306 5.95 11.14 -6.29
N ARG A 307 5.84 10.70 -7.55
CA ARG A 307 6.95 10.04 -8.26
C ARG A 307 8.21 10.90 -8.32
N LYS A 308 8.04 12.20 -8.59
CA LYS A 308 9.16 13.15 -8.54
C LYS A 308 9.84 13.17 -7.17
N MET A 309 9.06 13.29 -6.11
CA MET A 309 9.59 13.34 -4.73
C MET A 309 10.23 12.02 -4.32
N LEU A 310 9.65 10.89 -4.65
CA LEU A 310 10.23 9.57 -4.39
C LEU A 310 11.61 9.43 -5.03
N LYS A 311 11.73 9.81 -6.31
CA LYS A 311 13.02 9.74 -7.01
C LYS A 311 14.08 10.64 -6.38
N LEU A 312 13.71 11.83 -5.91
CA LEU A 312 14.61 12.75 -5.24
C LEU A 312 15.16 12.18 -3.91
N ILE A 313 14.40 11.36 -3.21
CA ILE A 313 14.85 10.73 -1.95
C ILE A 313 15.48 9.34 -2.15
N GLY A 314 15.59 8.84 -3.40
CA GLY A 314 16.26 7.58 -3.72
C GLY A 314 15.33 6.35 -3.75
N ILE A 315 14.05 6.55 -3.98
CA ILE A 315 13.06 5.48 -4.19
C ILE A 315 12.65 5.47 -5.66
N ASP A 316 12.72 4.30 -6.30
CA ASP A 316 12.34 4.15 -7.70
C ASP A 316 10.84 3.83 -7.83
N PRO A 317 10.08 4.58 -8.65
CA PRO A 317 8.73 4.18 -9.02
C PRO A 317 8.75 2.84 -9.77
N TYR A 318 7.89 1.89 -9.35
CA TYR A 318 7.93 0.52 -9.87
C TYR A 318 6.59 0.09 -10.46
N TYR A 319 5.51 0.15 -9.69
CA TYR A 319 4.15 -0.08 -10.16
C TYR A 319 3.21 1.01 -9.67
N THR A 320 2.23 1.35 -10.51
CA THR A 320 1.03 2.08 -10.11
C THR A 320 -0.18 1.16 -10.34
N PHE A 321 -0.73 0.62 -9.25
CA PHE A 321 -1.88 -0.26 -9.30
C PHE A 321 -3.18 0.54 -9.39
N ASN A 322 -4.06 0.19 -10.32
CA ASN A 322 -5.44 0.63 -10.22
C ASN A 322 -6.16 -0.11 -9.07
N THR A 323 -7.10 0.55 -8.40
CA THR A 323 -7.88 -0.06 -7.32
C THR A 323 -8.76 -1.18 -7.85
N LYS A 324 -8.81 -2.28 -7.10
CA LYS A 324 -9.58 -3.46 -7.45
C LYS A 324 -11.09 -3.25 -7.33
N GLY A 325 -11.85 -4.04 -8.06
CA GLY A 325 -13.30 -4.00 -8.07
C GLY A 325 -13.98 -4.58 -6.83
N LYS A 326 -13.36 -4.51 -5.64
CA LYS A 326 -13.97 -4.96 -4.37
C LYS A 326 -15.05 -3.97 -3.91
N ASP A 327 -16.21 -4.46 -3.50
CA ASP A 327 -17.34 -3.61 -3.10
C ASP A 327 -17.03 -2.76 -1.85
N GLU A 328 -16.34 -3.32 -0.88
CA GLU A 328 -15.96 -2.59 0.33
C GLU A 328 -15.01 -1.44 0.06
N THR A 329 -14.21 -1.50 -0.99
CA THR A 329 -13.24 -0.45 -1.34
C THR A 329 -13.73 0.47 -2.46
N ILE A 330 -15.02 0.48 -2.75
CA ILE A 330 -15.59 1.27 -3.88
C ILE A 330 -15.29 2.76 -3.77
N ASP A 331 -15.15 3.31 -2.55
CA ASP A 331 -14.80 4.71 -2.33
C ASP A 331 -13.38 5.07 -2.78
N PHE A 332 -12.53 4.07 -2.96
CA PHE A 332 -11.16 4.22 -3.44
C PHE A 332 -11.02 4.05 -4.96
N ARG A 333 -12.04 3.50 -5.61
CA ARG A 333 -11.97 3.17 -7.04
C ARG A 333 -11.92 4.43 -7.90
N VAL A 334 -11.20 4.32 -9.00
CA VAL A 334 -11.02 5.36 -10.03
C VAL A 334 -11.21 4.70 -11.40
N PRO A 335 -11.85 5.35 -12.38
CA PRO A 335 -11.91 4.82 -13.74
C PRO A 335 -10.52 4.56 -14.33
N ILE A 336 -10.35 3.47 -15.07
CA ILE A 336 -9.08 3.14 -15.76
C ILE A 336 -8.63 4.32 -16.63
N ALA A 337 -9.56 4.94 -17.33
CA ALA A 337 -9.28 6.12 -18.15
C ALA A 337 -8.58 7.25 -17.37
N ARG A 338 -8.78 7.37 -16.04
CA ARG A 338 -8.12 8.43 -15.24
C ARG A 338 -6.64 8.15 -15.03
N ILE A 339 -6.24 6.90 -14.79
CA ILE A 339 -4.81 6.57 -14.67
C ILE A 339 -4.12 6.70 -16.03
N GLU A 340 -4.78 6.31 -17.11
CA GLU A 340 -4.28 6.51 -18.48
C GLU A 340 -4.08 7.99 -18.80
N GLN A 341 -5.06 8.83 -18.47
CA GLN A 341 -4.96 10.28 -18.59
C GLN A 341 -3.75 10.83 -17.84
N GLU A 342 -3.59 10.48 -16.57
CA GLU A 342 -2.47 10.94 -15.75
C GLU A 342 -1.13 10.52 -16.36
N ARG A 343 -0.99 9.25 -16.75
CA ARG A 343 0.23 8.69 -17.34
C ARG A 343 0.60 9.34 -18.69
N LYS A 344 -0.38 9.72 -19.48
CA LYS A 344 -0.15 10.43 -20.74
C LYS A 344 0.26 11.88 -20.50
N GLU A 345 -0.47 12.57 -19.62
CA GLU A 345 -0.31 14.02 -19.47
C GLU A 345 0.91 14.40 -18.63
N GLU A 346 1.36 13.56 -17.71
CA GLU A 346 2.57 13.82 -16.91
C GLU A 346 3.85 13.89 -17.75
N ALA A 347 3.84 13.31 -18.97
CA ALA A 347 5.00 13.30 -19.86
C ALA A 347 5.53 14.70 -20.18
N ARG A 348 4.66 15.72 -20.08
CA ARG A 348 5.03 17.14 -20.28
C ARG A 348 5.79 17.75 -19.11
N PHE A 349 5.78 17.12 -17.93
CA PHE A 349 6.36 17.67 -16.71
C PHE A 349 7.48 16.82 -16.10
N LEU A 350 7.52 15.53 -16.43
CA LEU A 350 8.43 14.58 -15.80
C LEU A 350 9.38 13.94 -16.82
N PRO A 351 10.69 13.91 -16.52
CA PRO A 351 11.66 13.17 -17.32
C PRO A 351 11.40 11.66 -17.25
N GLY A 352 11.87 10.90 -18.24
CA GLY A 352 11.66 9.45 -18.33
C GLY A 352 12.12 8.69 -17.09
N ILE A 353 13.24 9.09 -16.49
CA ILE A 353 13.79 8.44 -15.28
C ILE A 353 12.87 8.52 -14.04
N VAL A 354 11.91 9.42 -14.03
CA VAL A 354 10.90 9.56 -12.95
C VAL A 354 9.65 8.75 -13.28
N ARG A 355 9.39 8.45 -14.55
CA ARG A 355 8.21 7.76 -15.07
C ARG A 355 8.50 6.28 -15.36
N THR A 356 9.22 5.61 -14.46
CA THR A 356 9.67 4.22 -14.64
C THR A 356 8.63 3.18 -14.19
N ASP A 357 7.60 3.60 -13.45
CA ASP A 357 6.55 2.72 -12.99
C ASP A 357 5.63 2.26 -14.13
N GLU A 358 5.16 1.02 -14.01
CA GLU A 358 4.17 0.46 -14.91
C GLU A 358 2.77 0.56 -14.30
N PRO A 359 1.78 1.13 -14.99
CA PRO A 359 0.39 1.09 -14.57
C PRO A 359 -0.17 -0.30 -14.80
N VAL A 360 -0.65 -0.92 -13.73
CA VAL A 360 -1.17 -2.29 -13.77
C VAL A 360 -2.50 -2.42 -13.07
N PHE A 361 -3.33 -3.32 -13.56
CA PHE A 361 -4.54 -3.75 -12.89
C PHE A 361 -4.40 -5.19 -12.39
N ASN A 362 -4.66 -5.38 -11.12
CA ASN A 362 -4.67 -6.70 -10.47
C ASN A 362 -6.11 -7.22 -10.47
N LEU A 363 -6.39 -8.21 -11.28
CA LEU A 363 -7.72 -8.75 -11.52
C LEU A 363 -7.97 -10.03 -10.71
N PRO A 364 -9.22 -10.28 -10.29
CA PRO A 364 -9.56 -11.50 -9.57
C PRO A 364 -9.15 -12.74 -10.35
N LYS A 365 -8.50 -13.68 -9.69
CA LYS A 365 -8.10 -14.99 -10.25
C LYS A 365 -7.18 -14.94 -11.47
N LEU A 366 -7.14 -13.81 -12.20
CA LEU A 366 -6.34 -13.62 -13.40
C LEU A 366 -4.92 -13.14 -13.07
N GLY A 367 -4.77 -12.24 -12.12
CA GLY A 367 -3.49 -11.65 -11.77
C GLY A 367 -3.30 -10.24 -12.32
N LYS A 368 -2.07 -9.90 -12.69
CA LYS A 368 -1.76 -8.57 -13.22
C LYS A 368 -2.07 -8.50 -14.72
N SER A 369 -2.43 -7.30 -15.17
CA SER A 369 -2.54 -6.91 -16.57
C SER A 369 -1.97 -5.50 -16.73
N HIS A 370 -1.19 -5.26 -17.77
CA HIS A 370 -0.66 -3.93 -18.08
C HIS A 370 -1.76 -3.06 -18.66
N LEU A 371 -1.94 -1.85 -18.13
CA LEU A 371 -2.93 -0.92 -18.68
C LEU A 371 -2.46 -0.23 -19.97
N ARG A 372 -1.15 -0.25 -20.27
CA ARG A 372 -0.60 0.33 -21.51
C ARG A 372 -0.28 -0.69 -22.60
N ALA A 373 -0.49 -1.97 -22.34
CA ALA A 373 -0.26 -3.03 -23.30
C ALA A 373 -1.59 -3.45 -23.93
N TRP A 374 -1.77 -3.10 -25.19
CA TRP A 374 -3.00 -3.41 -25.93
C TRP A 374 -3.30 -4.90 -26.06
N GLN A 375 -2.30 -5.77 -25.94
CA GLN A 375 -2.46 -7.22 -25.91
C GLN A 375 -2.96 -7.77 -24.57
N ASP A 376 -2.90 -6.99 -23.51
CA ASP A 376 -3.30 -7.42 -22.17
C ASP A 376 -4.78 -7.15 -21.88
N HIS A 377 -5.42 -6.27 -22.64
CA HIS A 377 -6.84 -5.97 -22.50
C HIS A 377 -7.42 -5.29 -23.74
N GLU A 378 -8.74 -5.35 -23.88
CA GLU A 378 -9.50 -4.66 -24.93
C GLU A 378 -10.77 -4.03 -24.36
N PRO A 379 -11.14 -2.81 -24.73
CA PRO A 379 -12.46 -2.25 -24.46
C PRO A 379 -13.48 -2.87 -25.42
N ILE A 380 -14.51 -3.54 -24.89
CA ILE A 380 -15.54 -4.19 -25.69
C ILE A 380 -16.84 -3.41 -25.75
N MET A 381 -17.07 -2.50 -24.82
CA MET A 381 -18.30 -1.69 -24.79
C MET A 381 -18.08 -0.37 -24.04
N VAL A 382 -18.78 0.68 -24.48
CA VAL A 382 -18.89 1.95 -23.78
C VAL A 382 -20.37 2.22 -23.50
N ILE A 383 -20.69 2.50 -22.23
CA ILE A 383 -22.04 2.83 -21.78
C ILE A 383 -22.19 4.36 -21.72
N GLY A 384 -23.39 4.89 -21.89
CA GLY A 384 -23.65 6.34 -22.02
C GLY A 384 -23.17 7.21 -20.84
N THR A 385 -23.02 6.63 -19.65
CA THR A 385 -22.43 7.27 -18.46
C THR A 385 -20.89 7.29 -18.45
N GLY A 386 -20.25 6.77 -19.54
CA GLY A 386 -18.81 6.65 -19.65
C GLY A 386 -18.21 5.43 -18.93
N GLU A 387 -19.06 4.51 -18.46
CA GLU A 387 -18.59 3.20 -18.03
C GLU A 387 -18.04 2.44 -19.23
N ARG A 388 -16.89 1.84 -19.05
CA ARG A 388 -16.31 0.93 -20.05
C ARG A 388 -16.34 -0.49 -19.55
N VAL A 389 -16.60 -1.44 -20.44
CA VAL A 389 -16.45 -2.85 -20.19
C VAL A 389 -15.20 -3.32 -20.90
N TYR A 390 -14.29 -3.87 -20.13
CA TYR A 390 -13.01 -4.40 -20.62
C TYR A 390 -13.01 -5.91 -20.54
N ARG A 391 -12.32 -6.54 -21.48
CA ARG A 391 -11.88 -7.92 -21.39
C ARG A 391 -10.38 -7.93 -21.16
N PHE A 392 -9.93 -8.56 -20.08
CA PHE A 392 -8.53 -8.65 -19.69
C PHE A 392 -8.00 -10.05 -19.91
N PHE A 393 -6.74 -10.13 -20.33
CA PHE A 393 -5.99 -11.37 -20.54
C PHE A 393 -4.83 -11.47 -19.54
N PRO A 394 -4.42 -12.70 -19.14
CA PRO A 394 -3.37 -12.88 -18.14
C PRO A 394 -1.96 -12.67 -18.74
N TRP A 395 -1.04 -12.16 -17.91
CA TRP A 395 0.39 -12.19 -18.26
C TRP A 395 0.95 -13.61 -18.27
N GLU A 396 0.42 -14.45 -17.39
CA GLU A 396 0.88 -15.79 -17.12
C GLU A 396 -0.33 -16.73 -17.12
N SER A 397 -0.42 -17.55 -18.15
CA SER A 397 -1.55 -18.45 -18.34
C SER A 397 -1.41 -19.79 -17.61
N LYS A 398 -0.18 -20.20 -17.23
CA LYS A 398 0.07 -21.54 -16.67
C LYS A 398 -0.41 -21.73 -15.23
N VAL A 399 -0.51 -20.62 -14.45
CA VAL A 399 -0.91 -20.66 -13.05
C VAL A 399 -2.11 -19.74 -12.74
N THR A 400 -2.72 -19.15 -13.76
CA THR A 400 -3.96 -18.39 -13.60
C THR A 400 -5.15 -19.33 -13.36
N LEU A 401 -6.14 -18.83 -12.63
CA LEU A 401 -7.37 -19.57 -12.32
C LEU A 401 -8.47 -19.35 -13.36
N VAL A 402 -8.27 -18.44 -14.31
CA VAL A 402 -9.21 -18.07 -15.38
C VAL A 402 -8.45 -17.71 -16.66
N GLU A 403 -9.04 -17.89 -17.82
CA GLU A 403 -8.46 -17.57 -19.12
C GLU A 403 -8.56 -16.09 -19.46
N ASP A 404 -9.65 -15.45 -19.06
CA ASP A 404 -9.91 -14.03 -19.20
C ASP A 404 -10.78 -13.49 -18.04
N TYR A 405 -10.95 -12.18 -18.01
CA TYR A 405 -11.79 -11.53 -17.02
C TYR A 405 -12.52 -10.33 -17.60
N LEU A 406 -13.86 -10.35 -17.54
CA LEU A 406 -14.70 -9.22 -17.90
C LEU A 406 -14.81 -8.26 -16.70
N TYR A 407 -14.46 -7.01 -16.92
CA TYR A 407 -14.49 -5.96 -15.92
C TYR A 407 -15.34 -4.78 -16.36
N LYS A 408 -16.36 -4.47 -15.56
CA LYS A 408 -17.14 -3.25 -15.70
C LYS A 408 -16.53 -2.16 -14.84
N ASP A 409 -16.03 -1.12 -15.49
CA ASP A 409 -15.35 0.01 -14.83
C ASP A 409 -16.36 0.98 -14.19
N LEU A 410 -15.85 2.03 -13.52
CA LEU A 410 -16.68 3.08 -12.96
C LEU A 410 -17.13 4.09 -14.02
N PRO A 411 -18.35 4.67 -13.87
CA PRO A 411 -18.79 5.78 -14.71
C PRO A 411 -17.84 6.98 -14.58
N ILE A 412 -17.28 7.43 -15.70
CA ILE A 412 -16.46 8.66 -15.73
C ILE A 412 -17.28 9.86 -15.23
N TYR A 413 -18.54 9.93 -15.61
CA TYR A 413 -19.43 11.01 -15.16
C TYR A 413 -19.54 11.10 -13.63
N ASN A 414 -19.66 9.96 -12.94
CA ASN A 414 -19.71 9.94 -11.48
C ASN A 414 -18.39 10.37 -10.84
N TYR A 415 -17.27 9.96 -11.43
CA TYR A 415 -15.95 10.41 -11.00
C TYR A 415 -15.81 11.93 -11.11
N LEU A 416 -16.17 12.51 -12.26
CA LEU A 416 -16.11 13.96 -12.50
C LEU A 416 -17.01 14.76 -11.54
N LYS A 417 -18.24 14.27 -11.26
CA LYS A 417 -19.10 14.87 -10.25
C LYS A 417 -18.48 14.85 -8.85
N ARG A 418 -17.84 13.76 -8.51
CA ARG A 418 -17.23 13.61 -7.18
C ARG A 418 -16.03 14.54 -7.00
N ILE A 419 -15.14 14.67 -7.99
CA ILE A 419 -14.02 15.62 -7.92
C ILE A 419 -14.50 17.07 -7.88
N GLN A 420 -15.60 17.41 -8.57
CA GLN A 420 -16.21 18.73 -8.52
C GLN A 420 -16.74 19.05 -7.12
N ALA A 421 -17.38 18.09 -6.46
CA ALA A 421 -17.81 18.24 -5.06
C ALA A 421 -16.64 18.43 -4.08
N ASP A 422 -15.48 17.91 -4.42
CA ASP A 422 -14.23 18.07 -3.66
C ASP A 422 -13.44 19.34 -4.05
N GLY A 423 -13.98 20.21 -4.93
CA GLY A 423 -13.42 21.52 -5.27
C GLY A 423 -12.50 21.54 -6.50
N GLU A 424 -12.35 20.41 -7.21
CA GLU A 424 -11.62 20.37 -8.47
C GLU A 424 -12.51 20.86 -9.64
N ASN A 425 -11.90 21.45 -10.67
CA ASN A 425 -12.60 21.84 -11.89
C ASN A 425 -12.69 20.65 -12.86
N PRO A 426 -13.88 20.10 -13.19
CA PRO A 426 -14.03 18.98 -14.11
C PRO A 426 -13.47 19.26 -15.52
N ASP A 427 -13.44 20.51 -15.97
CA ASP A 427 -12.88 20.87 -17.29
C ASP A 427 -11.40 20.57 -17.41
N ASP A 428 -10.66 20.58 -16.29
CA ASP A 428 -9.25 20.16 -16.25
C ASP A 428 -9.06 18.67 -16.54
N TYR A 429 -10.13 17.88 -16.42
CA TYR A 429 -10.14 16.42 -16.62
C TYR A 429 -10.84 16.00 -17.90
N LYS A 430 -11.36 16.91 -18.73
CA LYS A 430 -12.20 16.56 -19.90
C LYS A 430 -11.53 15.60 -20.90
N SER A 431 -10.19 15.56 -20.98
CA SER A 431 -9.49 14.61 -21.83
C SER A 431 -9.66 13.14 -21.38
N ILE A 432 -10.16 12.87 -20.16
CA ILE A 432 -10.42 11.50 -19.65
C ILE A 432 -11.32 10.68 -20.60
N TRP A 433 -12.19 11.35 -21.34
CA TRP A 433 -13.09 10.70 -22.31
C TRP A 433 -12.39 10.03 -23.49
N TYR A 434 -11.12 10.42 -23.76
CA TYR A 434 -10.36 9.90 -24.90
C TYR A 434 -9.43 8.72 -24.55
N TYR A 435 -9.36 8.31 -23.28
CA TYR A 435 -8.48 7.23 -22.85
C TYR A 435 -9.30 5.94 -22.60
N PHE A 436 -8.72 4.83 -23.06
CA PHE A 436 -9.33 3.50 -23.01
C PHE A 436 -8.37 2.49 -22.39
#